data_59d92ec9becb974ce96500dd5268e03a
#
_entry.id   59d92ec9becb974ce96500dd5268e03a
#
_cell.length_a   1.000
_cell.length_b   1.000
_cell.length_c   1.000
_cell.angle_alpha   90.00
_cell.angle_beta   90.00
_cell.angle_gamma   90.00
#
_symmetry.space_group_name_H-M   'P 1'
#
loop_
_entity.id
_entity.type
_entity.pdbx_description
1 polymer ?
#
loop_
_entity_poly.entity_id
_entity_poly.type
_entity_poly.pdbx_seq_one_letter_code
_entity_poly.pdbx_strand_id
1 'polypeptide(L)'
;MKNVTVYMGPMCNFCDAAKRLLNRNNIPYKEINITIEEDKMHEMLSKSNGKRTIPQIFFDNHHVGGYEELRALEKENKLENLLK
;
A
#
# COMPACT_ATOMS: atom_id res chain seq x y z
N MET A 1 15.22 5.50 -3.84
CA MET A 1 13.91 4.86 -4.05
C MET A 1 12.88 5.45 -3.10
N LYS A 2 11.66 5.64 -3.56
CA LYS A 2 10.59 6.16 -2.73
C LYS A 2 10.25 5.18 -1.60
N ASN A 3 9.78 5.72 -0.49
CA ASN A 3 9.33 4.90 0.63
C ASN A 3 7.96 4.32 0.32
N VAL A 4 7.78 3.04 0.63
CA VAL A 4 6.51 2.36 0.42
C VAL A 4 5.82 2.20 1.76
N THR A 5 4.56 2.62 1.83
CA THR A 5 3.74 2.47 3.03
C THR A 5 2.49 1.67 2.67
N VAL A 6 2.17 0.68 3.50
CA VAL A 6 0.98 -0.15 3.34
C VAL A 6 0.12 0.02 4.59
N TYR A 7 -1.03 0.67 4.44
CA TYR A 7 -2.03 0.70 5.51
C TYR A 7 -2.82 -0.61 5.45
N MET A 8 -2.87 -1.33 6.54
CA MET A 8 -3.42 -2.68 6.57
C MET A 8 -4.19 -2.92 7.87
N GLY A 9 -4.81 -4.07 7.97
CA GLY A 9 -5.53 -4.51 9.15
C GLY A 9 -5.52 -6.03 9.24
N PRO A 10 -6.12 -6.59 10.30
CA PRO A 10 -6.15 -8.04 10.50
C PRO A 10 -7.10 -8.72 9.51
N MET A 11 -6.84 -10.01 9.27
CA MET A 11 -7.71 -10.88 8.46
C MET A 11 -8.00 -10.29 7.08
N CYS A 12 -6.97 -9.75 6.44
CA CYS A 12 -7.09 -9.09 5.16
C CYS A 12 -6.27 -9.84 4.11
N ASN A 13 -6.94 -10.63 3.28
CA ASN A 13 -6.27 -11.42 2.24
C ASN A 13 -5.57 -10.55 1.21
N PHE A 14 -6.17 -9.43 0.84
CA PHE A 14 -5.55 -8.52 -0.13
C PHE A 14 -4.37 -7.77 0.46
N CYS A 15 -4.38 -7.52 1.77
CA CYS A 15 -3.21 -6.96 2.45
C CYS A 15 -2.04 -7.94 2.36
N ASP A 16 -2.30 -9.21 2.63
CA ASP A 16 -1.27 -10.25 2.53
C ASP A 16 -0.76 -10.40 1.10
N ALA A 17 -1.66 -10.35 0.14
CA ALA A 17 -1.30 -10.44 -1.28
C ALA A 17 -0.40 -9.27 -1.69
N ALA A 18 -0.72 -8.06 -1.22
CA ALA A 18 0.08 -6.88 -1.52
C ALA A 18 1.49 -7.02 -0.94
N LYS A 19 1.59 -7.50 0.30
CA LYS A 19 2.89 -7.71 0.93
C LYS A 19 3.72 -8.76 0.19
N ARG A 20 3.09 -9.85 -0.23
CA ARG A 20 3.78 -10.88 -1.01
C ARG A 20 4.29 -10.32 -2.34
N LEU A 21 3.50 -9.48 -2.99
CA LEU A 21 3.92 -8.84 -4.24
C LEU A 21 5.14 -7.96 -4.02
N LEU A 22 5.13 -7.14 -2.98
CA LEU A 22 6.26 -6.28 -2.67
C LEU A 22 7.51 -7.10 -2.34
N ASN A 23 7.33 -8.17 -1.57
CA ASN A 23 8.45 -9.04 -1.19
C ASN A 23 9.08 -9.73 -2.41
N ARG A 24 8.26 -10.26 -3.34
CA ARG A 24 8.83 -10.94 -4.51
C ARG A 24 9.53 -9.99 -5.48
N ASN A 25 9.25 -8.70 -5.37
CA ASN A 25 9.91 -7.69 -6.17
C ASN A 25 11.06 -7.01 -5.41
N ASN A 26 11.39 -7.52 -4.21
CA ASN A 26 12.47 -6.98 -3.36
C ASN A 26 12.26 -5.51 -2.99
N ILE A 27 11.01 -5.12 -2.77
CA ILE A 27 10.64 -3.75 -2.41
C ILE A 27 10.37 -3.70 -0.90
N PRO A 28 11.22 -3.00 -0.13
CA PRO A 28 10.95 -2.83 1.30
C PRO A 28 9.76 -1.91 1.51
N TYR A 29 9.02 -2.14 2.58
CA TYR A 29 7.82 -1.35 2.87
C TYR A 29 7.61 -1.26 4.37
N LYS A 30 6.85 -0.24 4.77
CA LYS A 30 6.41 -0.05 6.14
C LYS A 30 4.94 -0.43 6.24
N GLU A 31 4.59 -1.23 7.24
CA GLU A 31 3.20 -1.58 7.51
C GLU A 31 2.65 -0.66 8.59
N ILE A 32 1.44 -0.17 8.39
CA ILE A 32 0.71 0.59 9.41
C ILE A 32 -0.63 -0.08 9.63
N ASN A 33 -0.82 -0.65 10.83
CA ASN A 33 -2.07 -1.31 11.18
C ASN A 33 -3.06 -0.28 11.71
N ILE A 34 -4.09 -0.01 10.93
CA ILE A 34 -5.06 1.03 11.24
C ILE A 34 -6.02 0.67 12.37
N THR A 35 -6.04 -0.59 12.78
CA THR A 35 -6.89 -1.02 13.90
C THR A 35 -6.22 -0.83 15.25
N ILE A 36 -4.90 -0.73 15.27
CA ILE A 36 -4.13 -0.54 16.50
C ILE A 36 -4.00 0.94 16.84
N GLU A 37 -3.78 1.78 15.84
CA GLU A 37 -3.61 3.22 16.01
C GLU A 37 -4.75 3.95 15.32
N GLU A 38 -5.66 4.47 16.11
CA GLU A 38 -6.89 5.10 15.60
C GLU A 38 -6.61 6.30 14.69
N ASP A 39 -5.63 7.10 15.03
CA ASP A 39 -5.27 8.26 14.22
C ASP A 39 -4.71 7.87 12.85
N LYS A 40 -4.19 6.65 12.71
CA LYS A 40 -3.69 6.16 11.43
C LYS A 40 -4.82 5.88 10.44
N MET A 41 -5.99 5.50 10.93
CA MET A 41 -7.16 5.37 10.07
C MET A 41 -7.52 6.73 9.46
N HIS A 42 -7.52 7.78 10.28
CA HIS A 42 -7.79 9.14 9.80
C HIS A 42 -6.72 9.60 8.80
N GLU A 43 -5.46 9.27 9.08
CA GLU A 43 -4.36 9.60 8.17
C GLU A 43 -4.57 8.93 6.81
N MET A 44 -4.91 7.64 6.81
CA MET A 44 -5.19 6.90 5.58
C MET A 44 -6.34 7.53 4.80
N LEU A 45 -7.43 7.86 5.47
CA LEU A 45 -8.60 8.47 4.84
C LEU A 45 -8.25 9.81 4.20
N SER A 46 -7.48 10.62 4.91
CA SER A 46 -7.06 11.92 4.41
C SER A 46 -6.20 11.79 3.15
N LYS A 47 -5.23 10.89 3.17
CA LYS A 47 -4.29 10.71 2.07
C LYS A 47 -4.90 10.01 0.86
N SER A 48 -5.93 9.20 1.05
CA SER A 48 -6.54 8.39 -0.01
C SER A 48 -7.83 8.96 -0.56
N ASN A 49 -8.15 10.20 -0.23
CA ASN A 49 -9.42 10.84 -0.61
C ASN A 49 -10.63 10.07 -0.10
N GLY A 50 -10.56 9.61 1.13
CA GLY A 50 -11.68 8.98 1.80
C GLY A 50 -11.85 7.49 1.55
N LYS A 51 -10.86 6.81 0.98
CA LYS A 51 -10.94 5.37 0.76
C LYS A 51 -10.83 4.64 2.09
N ARG A 52 -11.85 3.86 2.42
CA ARG A 52 -11.92 3.12 3.68
C ARG A 52 -11.43 1.68 3.57
N THR A 53 -11.19 1.22 2.35
CA THR A 53 -10.76 -0.16 2.13
C THR A 53 -9.27 -0.33 2.41
N ILE A 54 -8.87 -1.55 2.76
CA ILE A 54 -7.47 -1.92 2.94
C ILE A 54 -7.14 -3.08 2.00
N PRO A 55 -5.91 -3.19 1.53
CA PRO A 55 -4.79 -2.29 1.82
C PRO A 55 -4.90 -0.96 1.08
N GLN A 56 -4.25 0.07 1.59
CA GLN A 56 -4.02 1.31 0.84
C GLN A 56 -2.51 1.52 0.78
N ILE A 57 -1.98 1.67 -0.41
CA ILE A 57 -0.55 1.64 -0.67
C ILE A 57 -0.09 2.98 -1.22
N PHE A 58 1.02 3.48 -0.70
CA PHE A 58 1.59 4.77 -1.09
C PHE A 58 3.07 4.63 -1.42
N PHE A 59 3.51 5.29 -2.47
CA PHE A 59 4.93 5.49 -2.80
C PHE A 59 5.22 6.95 -2.47
N ASP A 60 5.84 7.20 -1.31
CA ASP A 60 5.92 8.53 -0.70
C ASP A 60 4.50 9.11 -0.60
N ASN A 61 4.23 10.23 -1.24
CA ASN A 61 2.89 10.84 -1.22
C ASN A 61 2.00 10.41 -2.39
N HIS A 62 2.53 9.58 -3.28
CA HIS A 62 1.75 9.08 -4.41
C HIS A 62 0.83 7.95 -3.97
N HIS A 63 -0.46 8.13 -4.12
CA HIS A 63 -1.45 7.11 -3.76
C HIS A 63 -1.57 6.08 -4.89
N VAL A 64 -1.04 4.88 -4.65
CA VAL A 64 -1.16 3.79 -5.61
C VAL A 64 -2.58 3.23 -5.61
N GLY A 65 -3.13 3.00 -4.44
CA GLY A 65 -4.44 2.40 -4.27
C GLY A 65 -4.37 1.10 -3.49
N GLY A 66 -5.20 0.15 -3.88
CA GLY A 66 -5.24 -1.16 -3.24
C GLY A 66 -4.40 -2.19 -3.96
N TYR A 67 -4.67 -3.47 -3.66
CA TYR A 67 -3.91 -4.57 -4.25
C TYR A 67 -4.02 -4.61 -5.78
N GLU A 68 -5.23 -4.41 -6.33
CA GLU A 68 -5.43 -4.52 -7.77
C GLU A 68 -4.61 -3.47 -8.53
N GLU A 69 -4.58 -2.24 -8.03
CA GLU A 69 -3.78 -1.18 -8.63
C GLU A 69 -2.29 -1.49 -8.56
N LEU A 70 -1.84 -2.02 -7.42
CA LEU A 70 -0.45 -2.43 -7.27
C LEU A 70 -0.10 -3.57 -8.23
N ARG A 71 -0.99 -4.55 -8.35
CA ARG A 71 -0.79 -5.70 -9.24
C ARG A 71 -0.74 -5.25 -10.71
N ALA A 72 -1.56 -4.27 -11.07
CA ALA A 72 -1.53 -3.72 -12.43
C ALA A 72 -0.17 -3.10 -12.75
N LEU A 73 0.40 -2.38 -11.79
CA LEU A 73 1.73 -1.79 -11.98
C LEU A 73 2.79 -2.87 -12.17
N GLU A 74 2.69 -3.97 -11.44
CA GLU A 74 3.61 -5.09 -11.59
C GLU A 74 3.48 -5.69 -12.99
N LYS A 75 2.26 -5.95 -13.44
CA LYS A 75 2.02 -6.53 -14.76
C LYS A 75 2.54 -5.66 -15.89
N GLU A 76 2.46 -4.35 -15.73
CA GLU A 76 2.87 -3.38 -16.75
C GLU A 76 4.33 -2.98 -16.62
N ASN A 77 5.06 -3.60 -15.69
CA ASN A 77 6.48 -3.30 -15.44
C ASN A 77 6.72 -1.82 -15.09
N LYS A 78 5.80 -1.23 -14.33
CA LYS A 78 5.87 0.19 -13.95
C LYS A 78 6.35 0.43 -12.52
N LEU A 79 6.50 -0.63 -11.71
CA LEU A 79 6.89 -0.47 -10.30
C LEU A 79 8.21 0.27 -10.15
N GLU A 80 9.22 -0.17 -10.88
CA GLU A 80 10.56 0.42 -10.77
C GLU A 80 10.56 1.90 -11.11
N ASN A 81 9.88 2.28 -12.20
CA ASN A 81 9.83 3.67 -12.62
C ASN A 81 9.12 4.56 -11.60
N LEU A 82 8.04 4.07 -11.01
CA LEU A 82 7.29 4.84 -10.02
C LEU A 82 8.02 4.95 -8.68
N LEU A 83 8.92 4.01 -8.40
CA LEU A 83 9.68 4.01 -7.15
C LEU A 83 10.97 4.82 -7.20
N LYS A 84 11.38 5.24 -8.37
CA LYS A 84 12.58 6.07 -8.53
C LYS A 84 12.50 7.41 -7.85
#